data_51cbc5cd60c13630ec7ebede459c2ca1
#
_entry.id   51cbc5cd60c13630ec7ebede459c2ca1
#
_cell.length_a   1.000
_cell.length_b   1.000
_cell.length_c   1.000
_cell.angle_alpha   90.00
_cell.angle_beta   90.00
_cell.angle_gamma   90.00
#
_symmetry.space_group_name_H-M   'P 1'
#
loop_
_entity.id
_entity.type
_entity.pdbx_description
1 polymer ?
#
loop_
_entity_poly.entity_id
_entity_poly.type
_entity_poly.pdbx_seq_one_letter_code
_entity_poly.pdbx_strand_id
1 'polypeptide(L)'
;MENHNHRLGRRSFYFALASPVCLAAGGLRPPPDDPKRGLRQQKRTSEWNVLDYGAVGDGATDNTKAFQLALDAAGAALGGRVVAPNGRYSFSGSLRVPKDVTLRGAFASPPSHSVTQTNQRPEYGTVFLPRGGAGSEEGPAFIDLDTNAVLQGVCVFYPDQKLDPPPVPYPYTVLMHGNSPAVLDSELLNPYNGIKVEKGGRQNVRNVCGQPLHIGLFVDEAYDCCRLENVHWNPYWTYETPLSRWQLDNGVGFVFGRTDGQFALNTFCFNYDIGYKFIRTKAGAAYGNFSGANAELCHACVHVDDCDTWAILFSNGGYALLDPPRSMMLRVGPRNRGSVRFSNCAFWGPTDRCALIEGDSIGMVAFANCTFAEWPENRAMPQDQRWKRDPCIAALGGSILIQGCEFRDHKPQVYLGPDLRGAIVSNNIMHWAVDIRSEMKQQAIVKDNLGLPPANQEKKSTAD
;
A
#
# COMPACT_ATOMS: atom_id res chain seq x y z
N MET A 1 20.95 32.76 -32.27
CA MET A 1 21.80 33.22 -31.16
C MET A 1 20.89 33.65 -30.05
N GLU A 2 20.67 32.80 -29.06
CA GLU A 2 20.26 33.18 -27.70
C GLU A 2 20.39 31.93 -26.83
N ASN A 3 21.33 32.05 -25.92
CA ASN A 3 21.65 30.99 -24.93
C ASN A 3 20.63 30.99 -23.79
N HIS A 4 19.96 29.88 -23.56
CA HIS A 4 19.28 29.61 -22.30
C HIS A 4 20.04 28.56 -21.48
N ASN A 5 20.87 29.06 -20.57
CA ASN A 5 21.50 28.31 -19.51
C ASN A 5 20.45 27.92 -18.45
N HIS A 6 20.03 26.64 -18.39
CA HIS A 6 19.38 26.08 -17.23
C HIS A 6 20.44 25.60 -16.22
N ARG A 7 20.63 26.39 -15.16
CA ARG A 7 21.41 26.01 -13.98
C ARG A 7 20.67 24.92 -13.19
N LEU A 8 21.18 23.71 -13.28
CA LEU A 8 20.86 22.63 -12.33
C LEU A 8 21.56 22.94 -11.00
N GLY A 9 20.78 23.24 -9.96
CA GLY A 9 21.28 23.39 -8.61
C GLY A 9 21.72 22.04 -8.04
N ARG A 10 23.01 21.76 -8.07
CA ARG A 10 23.63 20.66 -7.32
C ARG A 10 23.60 21.02 -5.82
N ARG A 11 22.79 20.37 -5.02
CA ARG A 11 22.97 20.33 -3.57
C ARG A 11 24.08 19.30 -3.28
N SER A 12 25.29 19.80 -3.05
CA SER A 12 26.42 19.00 -2.56
C SER A 12 26.23 18.75 -1.08
N PHE A 13 26.13 17.46 -0.72
CA PHE A 13 26.28 17.03 0.67
C PHE A 13 27.79 17.03 1.00
N TYR A 14 28.23 17.98 1.79
CA TYR A 14 29.56 17.94 2.39
C TYR A 14 29.54 17.06 3.64
N PHE A 15 30.17 15.89 3.56
CA PHE A 15 30.63 15.19 4.75
C PHE A 15 31.88 15.89 5.25
N ALA A 16 31.76 16.62 6.34
CA ALA A 16 32.92 17.12 7.05
C ALA A 16 33.55 15.96 7.83
N LEU A 17 34.66 15.44 7.36
CA LEU A 17 35.54 14.56 8.13
C LEU A 17 36.22 15.41 9.21
N ALA A 18 35.77 15.28 10.45
CA ALA A 18 36.45 15.85 11.61
C ALA A 18 37.69 15.02 11.92
N SER A 19 38.86 15.61 11.74
CA SER A 19 40.13 15.05 12.24
C SER A 19 40.15 15.04 13.76
N PRO A 20 40.74 14.02 14.40
CA PRO A 20 40.87 14.03 15.86
C PRO A 20 41.96 15.02 16.28
N VAL A 21 41.55 16.11 16.92
CA VAL A 21 42.48 16.98 17.65
C VAL A 21 42.70 16.35 19.00
N CYS A 22 43.91 15.87 19.26
CA CYS A 22 44.37 15.50 20.61
C CYS A 22 44.38 16.76 21.47
N LEU A 23 43.42 16.89 22.38
CA LEU A 23 43.43 17.87 23.45
C LEU A 23 44.06 17.23 24.69
N ALA A 24 45.12 17.87 25.14
CA ALA A 24 45.84 17.57 26.39
C ALA A 24 44.86 17.68 27.60
N ALA A 25 45.01 16.70 28.52
CA ALA A 25 44.27 16.62 29.76
C ALA A 25 44.64 17.80 30.67
N GLY A 26 43.88 18.91 30.57
CA GLY A 26 43.83 19.95 31.58
C GLY A 26 42.63 19.66 32.50
N GLY A 27 42.91 19.36 33.75
CA GLY A 27 41.90 19.05 34.77
C GLY A 27 40.93 20.20 34.95
N LEU A 28 39.71 20.05 34.40
CA LEU A 28 38.58 20.91 34.70
C LEU A 28 38.05 20.51 36.09
N ARG A 29 38.22 21.42 37.07
CA ARG A 29 37.50 21.33 38.36
C ARG A 29 36.02 21.30 38.08
N PRO A 30 35.24 20.40 38.68
CA PRO A 30 33.79 20.47 38.59
C PRO A 30 33.31 21.82 39.12
N PRO A 31 32.32 22.46 38.50
CA PRO A 31 31.72 23.66 39.03
C PRO A 31 31.18 23.41 40.45
N PRO A 32 31.25 24.41 41.35
CA PRO A 32 30.74 24.27 42.72
C PRO A 32 29.28 23.85 42.70
N ASP A 33 28.91 22.93 43.59
CA ASP A 33 27.53 22.46 43.74
C ASP A 33 26.61 23.67 43.95
N ASP A 34 25.76 23.93 42.97
CA ASP A 34 24.66 24.89 43.08
C ASP A 34 23.61 24.30 44.03
N PRO A 35 23.38 24.91 45.24
CA PRO A 35 22.38 24.40 46.18
C PRO A 35 20.96 24.39 45.65
N LYS A 36 20.70 24.98 44.47
CA LYS A 36 19.40 24.98 43.79
C LYS A 36 19.20 23.82 42.84
N ARG A 37 20.17 22.94 42.66
CA ARG A 37 20.06 21.70 41.87
C ARG A 37 19.27 20.60 42.57
N GLY A 38 18.81 20.80 43.78
CA GLY A 38 17.77 20.06 44.47
C GLY A 38 16.36 20.36 43.94
N LEU A 39 16.23 20.71 42.67
CA LEU A 39 14.93 20.70 42.00
C LEU A 39 14.38 19.29 42.11
N ARG A 40 13.38 19.13 42.98
CA ARG A 40 12.47 17.97 43.00
C ARG A 40 12.38 17.40 41.62
N GLN A 41 12.92 16.20 41.40
CA GLN A 41 12.44 15.35 40.35
C GLN A 41 10.97 15.11 40.66
N GLN A 42 10.11 16.05 40.24
CA GLN A 42 8.70 15.76 40.12
C GLN A 42 8.67 14.50 39.29
N LYS A 43 8.13 13.43 39.88
CA LYS A 43 7.89 12.17 39.21
C LYS A 43 7.00 12.53 38.01
N ARG A 44 7.61 12.85 36.86
CA ARG A 44 6.86 13.17 35.64
C ARG A 44 6.17 11.90 35.27
N THR A 45 4.85 11.89 35.35
CA THR A 45 4.11 10.77 34.79
C THR A 45 4.40 10.74 33.29
N SER A 46 4.66 9.58 32.76
CA SER A 46 4.81 9.35 31.31
C SER A 46 3.61 8.60 30.74
N GLU A 47 2.59 8.38 31.58
CA GLU A 47 1.40 7.62 31.20
C GLU A 47 0.14 8.26 31.79
N TRP A 48 -0.90 8.37 30.95
CA TRP A 48 -2.22 8.91 31.26
C TRP A 48 -3.27 7.88 30.88
N ASN A 49 -4.09 7.43 31.84
CA ASN A 49 -5.18 6.50 31.57
C ASN A 49 -6.45 7.30 31.22
N VAL A 50 -7.08 7.00 30.10
CA VAL A 50 -8.30 7.69 29.66
C VAL A 50 -9.44 7.59 30.66
N LEU A 51 -9.47 6.52 31.49
CA LEU A 51 -10.46 6.33 32.54
C LEU A 51 -10.36 7.41 33.63
N ASP A 52 -9.15 7.91 33.91
CA ASP A 52 -8.91 9.00 34.88
C ASP A 52 -9.48 10.34 34.39
N TYR A 53 -9.80 10.42 33.08
CA TYR A 53 -10.40 11.58 32.43
C TYR A 53 -11.90 11.41 32.16
N GLY A 54 -12.48 10.32 32.69
CA GLY A 54 -13.91 10.05 32.60
C GLY A 54 -14.33 9.25 31.37
N ALA A 55 -13.40 8.54 30.69
CA ALA A 55 -13.78 7.62 29.63
C ALA A 55 -14.52 6.40 30.16
N VAL A 56 -15.50 5.92 29.40
CA VAL A 56 -16.32 4.76 29.75
C VAL A 56 -16.34 3.80 28.56
N GLY A 57 -15.86 2.58 28.77
CA GLY A 57 -15.72 1.56 27.73
C GLY A 57 -16.99 0.70 27.50
N ASP A 58 -18.18 1.29 27.55
CA ASP A 58 -19.50 0.62 27.47
C ASP A 58 -20.05 0.48 26.04
N GLY A 59 -19.37 1.07 25.06
CA GLY A 59 -19.80 1.08 23.65
C GLY A 59 -20.90 2.08 23.30
N ALA A 60 -21.37 2.88 24.28
CA ALA A 60 -22.47 3.82 24.13
C ALA A 60 -22.09 5.26 24.48
N THR A 61 -21.42 5.46 25.61
CA THR A 61 -20.98 6.77 26.10
C THR A 61 -20.01 7.42 25.12
N ASP A 62 -20.25 8.70 24.80
CA ASP A 62 -19.31 9.47 23.98
C ASP A 62 -18.02 9.79 24.75
N ASN A 63 -16.91 9.28 24.27
CA ASN A 63 -15.61 9.40 24.90
C ASN A 63 -14.71 10.49 24.26
N THR A 64 -15.21 11.21 23.25
CA THR A 64 -14.40 12.19 22.49
C THR A 64 -13.68 13.16 23.41
N LYS A 65 -14.42 13.78 24.36
CA LYS A 65 -13.86 14.76 25.29
C LYS A 65 -12.87 14.14 26.28
N ALA A 66 -13.18 12.96 26.83
CA ALA A 66 -12.33 12.30 27.82
C ALA A 66 -10.97 11.91 27.22
N PHE A 67 -10.98 11.32 26.03
CA PHE A 67 -9.74 10.98 25.30
C PHE A 67 -8.95 12.24 24.95
N GLN A 68 -9.61 13.29 24.43
CA GLN A 68 -8.90 14.51 24.05
C GLN A 68 -8.25 15.18 25.25
N LEU A 69 -8.89 15.22 26.42
CA LEU A 69 -8.30 15.76 27.65
C LEU A 69 -7.04 14.98 28.08
N ALA A 70 -7.06 13.64 27.97
CA ALA A 70 -5.89 12.82 28.28
C ALA A 70 -4.73 13.08 27.28
N LEU A 71 -5.06 13.18 25.99
CA LEU A 71 -4.11 13.50 24.93
C LEU A 71 -3.48 14.89 25.10
N ASP A 72 -4.30 15.89 25.42
CA ASP A 72 -3.85 17.27 25.65
C ASP A 72 -2.94 17.35 26.89
N ALA A 73 -3.27 16.59 27.96
CA ALA A 73 -2.43 16.53 29.16
C ALA A 73 -1.06 15.90 28.86
N ALA A 74 -1.01 14.83 28.06
CA ALA A 74 0.24 14.23 27.61
C ALA A 74 1.05 15.20 26.71
N GLY A 75 0.40 15.88 25.78
CA GLY A 75 1.02 16.90 24.93
C GLY A 75 1.59 18.07 25.72
N ALA A 76 0.86 18.57 26.71
CA ALA A 76 1.32 19.62 27.61
C ALA A 76 2.53 19.19 28.46
N ALA A 77 2.67 17.89 28.73
CA ALA A 77 3.83 17.31 29.42
C ALA A 77 5.03 17.05 28.47
N LEU A 78 4.96 17.49 27.23
CA LEU A 78 5.96 17.32 26.18
C LEU A 78 6.10 15.88 25.68
N GLY A 79 5.00 15.12 25.68
CA GLY A 79 4.94 13.75 25.16
C GLY A 79 4.68 12.71 26.23
N GLY A 80 4.47 11.48 25.80
CA GLY A 80 4.20 10.35 26.65
C GLY A 80 3.14 9.44 26.11
N ARG A 81 2.54 8.61 26.97
CA ARG A 81 1.64 7.55 26.55
C ARG A 81 0.25 7.75 27.15
N VAL A 82 -0.75 7.85 26.29
CA VAL A 82 -2.17 7.79 26.68
C VAL A 82 -2.65 6.36 26.49
N VAL A 83 -3.12 5.73 27.56
CA VAL A 83 -3.54 4.32 27.58
C VAL A 83 -5.05 4.24 27.59
N ALA A 84 -5.59 3.48 26.64
CA ALA A 84 -6.99 3.08 26.57
C ALA A 84 -7.09 1.57 26.92
N PRO A 85 -7.51 1.21 28.13
CA PRO A 85 -7.70 -0.19 28.54
C PRO A 85 -8.73 -0.92 27.68
N ASN A 86 -8.91 -2.23 27.92
CA ASN A 86 -9.98 -3.00 27.31
C ASN A 86 -11.32 -2.31 27.52
N GLY A 87 -12.09 -2.18 26.46
CA GLY A 87 -13.38 -1.52 26.44
C GLY A 87 -13.79 -1.13 25.05
N ARG A 88 -15.05 -0.80 24.88
CA ARG A 88 -15.64 -0.31 23.63
C ARG A 88 -15.94 1.16 23.80
N TYR A 89 -15.18 2.02 23.13
CA TYR A 89 -15.26 3.46 23.29
C TYR A 89 -15.96 4.09 22.07
N SER A 90 -17.13 4.70 22.27
CA SER A 90 -17.86 5.41 21.24
C SER A 90 -17.35 6.84 21.09
N PHE A 91 -17.35 7.40 19.87
CA PHE A 91 -16.87 8.74 19.57
C PHE A 91 -17.83 9.46 18.61
N SER A 92 -18.31 10.64 19.00
CA SER A 92 -19.11 11.52 18.14
C SER A 92 -18.25 12.54 17.38
N GLY A 93 -16.99 12.72 17.76
CA GLY A 93 -16.03 13.65 17.18
C GLY A 93 -14.70 13.00 16.84
N SER A 94 -13.75 13.84 16.40
CA SER A 94 -12.39 13.46 16.05
C SER A 94 -11.44 13.61 17.23
N LEU A 95 -10.31 12.88 17.18
CA LEU A 95 -9.22 12.95 18.14
C LEU A 95 -7.97 13.49 17.46
N ARG A 96 -7.31 14.46 18.10
CA ARG A 96 -5.98 14.91 17.72
C ARG A 96 -4.96 14.32 18.68
N VAL A 97 -4.03 13.54 18.17
CA VAL A 97 -2.88 13.02 18.93
C VAL A 97 -1.72 14.00 18.76
N PRO A 98 -1.36 14.75 19.84
CA PRO A 98 -0.33 15.76 19.75
C PRO A 98 1.04 15.18 19.45
N LYS A 99 1.93 16.03 19.01
CA LYS A 99 3.34 15.71 18.80
C LYS A 99 3.95 14.95 19.99
N ASP A 100 4.73 13.90 19.69
CA ASP A 100 5.46 13.07 20.65
C ASP A 100 4.55 12.28 21.63
N VAL A 101 3.24 12.14 21.32
CA VAL A 101 2.27 11.39 22.13
C VAL A 101 1.91 10.07 21.46
N THR A 102 1.84 9.01 22.24
CA THR A 102 1.34 7.69 21.82
C THR A 102 -0.05 7.46 22.40
N LEU A 103 -1.05 7.24 21.56
CA LEU A 103 -2.36 6.69 21.94
C LEU A 103 -2.29 5.16 21.81
N ARG A 104 -2.38 4.45 22.93
CA ARG A 104 -2.18 3.00 22.99
C ARG A 104 -3.38 2.26 23.55
N GLY A 105 -3.83 1.25 22.81
CA GLY A 105 -4.77 0.24 23.28
C GLY A 105 -4.09 -0.98 23.87
N ALA A 106 -4.87 -2.03 24.06
CA ALA A 106 -4.46 -3.25 24.76
C ALA A 106 -3.72 -4.27 23.89
N PHE A 107 -3.82 -4.16 22.55
CA PHE A 107 -3.23 -5.16 21.67
C PHE A 107 -1.72 -4.93 21.47
N ALA A 108 -0.95 -6.02 21.50
CA ALA A 108 0.49 -6.03 21.21
C ALA A 108 0.81 -6.47 19.79
N SER A 109 -0.19 -6.98 19.08
CA SER A 109 -0.17 -7.31 17.64
C SER A 109 -1.54 -6.96 17.06
N PRO A 110 -1.70 -6.87 15.75
CA PRO A 110 -3.01 -6.57 15.17
C PRO A 110 -4.02 -7.62 15.64
N PRO A 111 -5.15 -7.23 16.25
CA PRO A 111 -6.20 -8.17 16.53
C PRO A 111 -6.76 -8.71 15.22
N SER A 112 -7.34 -9.88 15.27
CA SER A 112 -8.12 -10.43 14.16
C SER A 112 -9.53 -10.69 14.65
N HIS A 113 -10.40 -9.73 14.44
CA HIS A 113 -11.84 -9.94 14.61
C HIS A 113 -12.43 -10.55 13.33
N SER A 114 -11.62 -11.33 12.65
CA SER A 114 -11.97 -12.01 11.42
C SER A 114 -13.28 -12.71 11.54
N VAL A 115 -14.21 -12.28 10.74
CA VAL A 115 -15.51 -12.86 10.70
C VAL A 115 -15.97 -12.96 9.28
N THR A 116 -15.60 -14.01 8.68
CA THR A 116 -16.23 -14.41 7.44
C THR A 116 -17.73 -14.61 7.71
N GLN A 117 -18.58 -13.76 7.13
CA GLN A 117 -20.01 -13.96 6.93
C GLN A 117 -21.02 -13.35 7.90
N THR A 118 -20.65 -12.77 8.99
CA THR A 118 -21.67 -12.17 9.87
C THR A 118 -21.22 -10.80 10.34
N ASN A 119 -22.08 -9.82 10.31
CA ASN A 119 -21.94 -8.47 10.84
C ASN A 119 -21.53 -8.47 12.35
N GLN A 120 -20.49 -9.22 12.70
CA GLN A 120 -20.01 -9.31 14.06
C GLN A 120 -19.32 -8.00 14.46
N ARG A 121 -19.61 -7.62 15.68
CA ARG A 121 -19.01 -6.46 16.32
C ARG A 121 -17.84 -6.93 17.18
N PRO A 122 -16.69 -6.27 17.14
CA PRO A 122 -15.59 -6.58 18.05
C PRO A 122 -16.02 -6.44 19.50
N GLU A 123 -15.79 -7.46 20.32
CA GLU A 123 -16.27 -7.49 21.71
C GLU A 123 -15.13 -7.48 22.75
N TYR A 124 -13.89 -7.71 22.32
CA TYR A 124 -12.75 -7.79 23.23
C TYR A 124 -11.62 -6.82 22.84
N GLY A 125 -10.78 -6.50 23.80
CA GLY A 125 -9.66 -5.58 23.64
C GLY A 125 -10.08 -4.12 23.66
N THR A 126 -9.27 -3.27 23.10
CA THR A 126 -9.55 -1.83 22.95
C THR A 126 -10.18 -1.58 21.58
N VAL A 127 -11.48 -1.27 21.59
CA VAL A 127 -12.26 -1.04 20.37
C VAL A 127 -12.76 0.40 20.34
N PHE A 128 -12.42 1.11 19.26
CA PHE A 128 -12.92 2.46 18.97
C PHE A 128 -14.12 2.38 18.03
N LEU A 129 -15.20 3.06 18.37
CA LEU A 129 -16.47 3.07 17.65
C LEU A 129 -16.78 4.49 17.14
N PRO A 130 -16.18 4.92 16.02
CA PRO A 130 -16.50 6.24 15.45
C PRO A 130 -17.93 6.28 14.92
N ARG A 131 -18.66 7.35 15.25
CA ARG A 131 -19.99 7.67 14.72
C ARG A 131 -20.04 9.03 14.03
N GLY A 132 -19.08 9.92 14.34
CA GLY A 132 -18.97 11.21 13.70
C GLY A 132 -18.55 11.11 12.24
N GLY A 133 -18.96 12.08 11.43
CA GLY A 133 -18.60 12.18 10.00
C GLY A 133 -19.40 11.29 9.05
N ALA A 134 -20.41 10.56 9.53
CA ALA A 134 -21.24 9.71 8.70
C ALA A 134 -21.93 10.49 7.57
N GLY A 135 -21.90 9.93 6.34
CA GLY A 135 -22.54 10.50 5.16
C GLY A 135 -21.65 11.39 4.30
N SER A 136 -20.38 11.62 4.67
CA SER A 136 -19.44 12.42 3.87
C SER A 136 -18.04 11.81 3.91
N GLU A 137 -17.34 11.85 2.78
CA GLU A 137 -15.91 11.57 2.72
C GLU A 137 -15.05 12.77 3.11
N GLU A 138 -15.66 13.95 3.09
CA GLU A 138 -15.00 15.20 3.43
C GLU A 138 -15.14 15.50 4.92
N GLY A 139 -14.11 16.09 5.50
CA GLY A 139 -14.08 16.45 6.90
C GLY A 139 -12.80 15.99 7.60
N PRO A 140 -12.68 16.28 8.89
CA PRO A 140 -11.51 15.85 9.67
C PRO A 140 -11.49 14.32 9.79
N ALA A 141 -10.31 13.75 9.73
CA ALA A 141 -10.10 12.34 10.03
C ALA A 141 -10.55 12.02 11.48
N PHE A 142 -10.94 10.78 11.75
CA PHE A 142 -11.31 10.39 13.11
C PHE A 142 -10.12 10.54 14.07
N ILE A 143 -8.92 10.12 13.63
CA ILE A 143 -7.68 10.27 14.41
C ILE A 143 -6.66 11.04 13.56
N ASP A 144 -6.23 12.18 14.06
CA ASP A 144 -5.21 13.03 13.44
C ASP A 144 -3.89 12.89 14.22
N LEU A 145 -2.85 12.36 13.54
CA LEU A 145 -1.52 12.11 14.09
C LEU A 145 -0.53 13.19 13.65
N ASP A 146 -0.05 13.99 14.60
CA ASP A 146 1.00 14.99 14.40
C ASP A 146 2.41 14.35 14.38
N THR A 147 3.46 15.14 14.24
CA THR A 147 4.87 14.72 14.26
C THR A 147 5.20 13.79 15.43
N ASN A 148 5.81 12.64 15.17
CA ASN A 148 6.13 11.57 16.13
C ASN A 148 4.94 11.03 16.93
N ALA A 149 3.71 11.37 16.57
CA ALA A 149 2.53 10.81 17.21
C ALA A 149 2.31 9.35 16.78
N VAL A 150 1.81 8.53 17.69
CA VAL A 150 1.61 7.10 17.43
C VAL A 150 0.22 6.66 17.83
N LEU A 151 -0.44 5.91 16.94
CA LEU A 151 -1.59 5.08 17.25
C LEU A 151 -1.14 3.63 17.32
N GLN A 152 -1.41 2.91 18.41
CA GLN A 152 -0.98 1.54 18.59
C GLN A 152 -2.00 0.66 19.30
N GLY A 153 -2.19 -0.56 18.81
CA GLY A 153 -2.84 -1.63 19.56
C GLY A 153 -4.34 -1.46 19.75
N VAL A 154 -5.04 -0.93 18.75
CA VAL A 154 -6.50 -0.71 18.77
C VAL A 154 -7.20 -1.42 17.61
N CYS A 155 -8.47 -1.76 17.81
CA CYS A 155 -9.39 -2.06 16.72
C CYS A 155 -10.30 -0.85 16.48
N VAL A 156 -10.46 -0.42 15.24
CA VAL A 156 -11.43 0.62 14.84
C VAL A 156 -12.56 -0.05 14.06
N PHE A 157 -13.78 0.11 14.55
CA PHE A 157 -14.99 -0.44 13.95
C PHE A 157 -16.09 0.61 13.84
N TYR A 158 -16.62 0.81 12.65
CA TYR A 158 -17.71 1.75 12.37
C TYR A 158 -19.05 1.03 12.55
N PRO A 159 -19.78 1.26 13.67
CA PRO A 159 -20.96 0.49 14.01
C PRO A 159 -22.17 0.81 13.11
N ASP A 160 -22.14 1.94 12.40
CA ASP A 160 -23.24 2.40 11.55
C ASP A 160 -23.05 1.99 10.08
N GLN A 161 -21.96 1.28 9.74
CA GLN A 161 -21.79 0.63 8.44
C GLN A 161 -22.82 -0.47 8.25
N LYS A 162 -23.28 -0.63 7.02
CA LYS A 162 -24.31 -1.60 6.62
C LYS A 162 -23.71 -2.60 5.62
N LEU A 163 -24.29 -3.78 5.55
CA LEU A 163 -23.93 -4.80 4.55
C LEU A 163 -24.57 -4.55 3.17
N ASP A 164 -25.56 -3.68 3.12
CA ASP A 164 -26.19 -3.26 1.86
C ASP A 164 -25.41 -2.10 1.25
N PRO A 165 -25.02 -2.19 -0.04
CA PRO A 165 -24.32 -1.12 -0.74
C PRO A 165 -25.26 0.06 -1.11
N PRO A 166 -24.73 1.28 -1.28
CA PRO A 166 -23.33 1.63 -1.03
C PRO A 166 -23.01 1.70 0.48
N PRO A 167 -21.73 1.51 0.88
CA PRO A 167 -21.33 1.73 2.27
C PRO A 167 -21.58 3.18 2.67
N VAL A 168 -21.74 3.40 3.97
CA VAL A 168 -21.85 4.75 4.52
C VAL A 168 -20.52 5.47 4.33
N PRO A 169 -20.45 6.61 3.61
CA PRO A 169 -19.21 7.35 3.47
C PRO A 169 -18.74 7.94 4.82
N TYR A 170 -17.44 7.91 5.05
CA TYR A 170 -16.76 8.55 6.18
C TYR A 170 -15.45 9.18 5.71
N PRO A 171 -14.96 10.26 6.37
CA PRO A 171 -13.60 10.73 6.20
C PRO A 171 -12.58 9.64 6.52
N TYR A 172 -11.30 9.90 6.26
CA TYR A 172 -10.25 8.96 6.63
C TYR A 172 -10.28 8.63 8.13
N THR A 173 -10.06 7.36 8.44
CA THR A 173 -9.96 6.91 9.84
C THR A 173 -8.74 7.50 10.52
N VAL A 174 -7.60 7.49 9.83
CA VAL A 174 -6.36 8.07 10.36
C VAL A 174 -5.74 9.02 9.33
N LEU A 175 -5.43 10.22 9.75
CA LEU A 175 -4.56 11.16 9.05
C LEU A 175 -3.18 11.18 9.72
N MET A 176 -2.14 11.01 8.92
CA MET A 176 -0.74 11.08 9.35
C MET A 176 -0.08 12.26 8.64
N HIS A 177 0.26 13.31 9.38
CA HIS A 177 0.98 14.46 8.83
C HIS A 177 2.22 14.79 9.67
N GLY A 178 3.11 15.62 9.11
CA GLY A 178 4.40 15.90 9.75
C GLY A 178 5.40 14.74 9.64
N ASN A 179 6.40 14.76 10.51
CA ASN A 179 7.52 13.82 10.45
C ASN A 179 7.36 12.67 11.44
N SER A 180 7.53 11.44 10.93
CA SER A 180 7.62 10.20 11.72
C SER A 180 6.38 9.82 12.56
N PRO A 181 5.13 10.19 12.20
CA PRO A 181 3.98 9.58 12.85
C PRO A 181 3.91 8.09 12.50
N ALA A 182 3.23 7.31 13.38
CA ALA A 182 3.10 5.88 13.15
C ALA A 182 1.72 5.32 13.50
N VAL A 183 1.29 4.30 12.71
CA VAL A 183 0.16 3.41 13.04
C VAL A 183 0.71 2.01 13.16
N LEU A 184 0.58 1.41 14.34
CA LEU A 184 1.22 0.16 14.70
C LEU A 184 0.23 -0.84 15.27
N ASP A 185 0.39 -2.12 14.94
CA ASP A 185 -0.25 -3.25 15.63
C ASP A 185 -1.78 -3.09 15.80
N SER A 186 -2.46 -2.57 14.78
CA SER A 186 -3.85 -2.14 14.85
C SER A 186 -4.71 -2.76 13.75
N GLU A 187 -6.02 -2.82 14.00
CA GLU A 187 -7.00 -3.27 13.03
C GLU A 187 -7.95 -2.13 12.65
N LEU A 188 -8.15 -1.93 11.35
CA LEU A 188 -9.16 -1.04 10.79
C LEU A 188 -10.24 -1.90 10.14
N LEU A 189 -11.20 -2.39 10.96
CA LEU A 189 -12.03 -3.53 10.57
C LEU A 189 -12.95 -3.23 9.38
N ASN A 190 -13.69 -2.11 9.41
CA ASN A 190 -14.64 -1.76 8.35
C ASN A 190 -14.78 -0.27 8.05
N PRO A 191 -13.69 0.52 8.03
CA PRO A 191 -13.82 1.93 7.69
C PRO A 191 -14.22 2.11 6.23
N TYR A 192 -14.83 3.25 5.90
CA TYR A 192 -14.99 3.66 4.50
C TYR A 192 -13.62 3.98 3.89
N ASN A 193 -12.88 4.94 4.46
CA ASN A 193 -11.50 5.24 4.13
C ASN A 193 -10.58 4.92 5.32
N GLY A 194 -9.47 4.22 5.05
CA GLY A 194 -8.51 3.78 6.06
C GLY A 194 -7.52 4.87 6.48
N ILE A 195 -6.32 4.85 5.95
CA ILE A 195 -5.21 5.73 6.36
C ILE A 195 -4.87 6.71 5.24
N LYS A 196 -4.72 7.99 5.59
CA LYS A 196 -4.14 9.01 4.73
C LYS A 196 -2.81 9.49 5.28
N VAL A 197 -1.79 9.50 4.44
CA VAL A 197 -0.46 10.05 4.71
C VAL A 197 -0.28 11.28 3.84
N GLU A 198 -0.01 12.44 4.44
CA GLU A 198 0.26 13.65 3.67
C GLU A 198 1.19 14.62 4.42
N LYS A 199 1.92 15.45 3.67
CA LYS A 199 2.68 16.62 4.18
C LYS A 199 3.70 16.29 5.27
N GLY A 200 4.66 15.44 4.94
CA GLY A 200 5.73 15.11 5.88
C GLY A 200 6.66 14.05 5.37
N GLY A 201 7.32 13.35 6.26
CA GLY A 201 8.27 12.28 5.92
C GLY A 201 8.41 11.26 7.03
N ARG A 202 8.98 10.11 6.70
CA ARG A 202 9.26 8.99 7.62
C ARG A 202 8.04 8.41 8.34
N GLN A 203 6.87 8.56 7.76
CA GLN A 203 5.66 7.92 8.26
C GLN A 203 5.85 6.40 8.27
N ASN A 204 5.27 5.74 9.28
CA ASN A 204 5.40 4.30 9.45
C ASN A 204 4.05 3.65 9.73
N VAL A 205 3.61 2.76 8.85
CA VAL A 205 2.43 1.91 9.04
C VAL A 205 2.92 0.47 9.09
N ARG A 206 2.78 -0.16 10.27
CA ARG A 206 3.32 -1.50 10.47
C ARG A 206 2.36 -2.40 11.25
N ASN A 207 2.25 -3.65 10.80
CA ASN A 207 1.35 -4.63 11.36
C ASN A 207 -0.08 -4.07 11.47
N VAL A 208 -0.66 -3.72 10.34
CA VAL A 208 -2.04 -3.19 10.28
C VAL A 208 -2.85 -4.08 9.35
N CYS A 209 -4.00 -4.51 9.84
CA CYS A 209 -4.95 -5.28 9.04
C CYS A 209 -6.34 -4.64 9.05
N GLY A 210 -7.23 -5.13 8.20
CA GLY A 210 -8.61 -4.66 8.14
C GLY A 210 -9.26 -4.79 6.78
N GLN A 211 -10.45 -4.20 6.66
CA GLN A 211 -11.21 -4.15 5.42
C GLN A 211 -11.74 -2.73 5.15
N PRO A 212 -10.86 -1.77 4.83
CA PRO A 212 -11.31 -0.48 4.32
C PRO A 212 -12.12 -0.68 3.04
N LEU A 213 -13.35 -0.13 3.00
CA LEU A 213 -14.30 -0.45 1.94
C LEU A 213 -14.06 0.31 0.65
N HIS A 214 -13.49 1.54 0.72
CA HIS A 214 -13.26 2.39 -0.45
C HIS A 214 -11.77 2.64 -0.68
N ILE A 215 -11.06 3.39 0.16
CA ILE A 215 -9.60 3.57 0.04
C ILE A 215 -8.91 2.99 1.27
N GLY A 216 -8.07 1.97 1.05
CA GLY A 216 -7.32 1.35 2.14
C GLY A 216 -6.26 2.29 2.71
N LEU A 217 -5.35 2.71 1.88
CA LEU A 217 -4.27 3.62 2.25
C LEU A 217 -3.95 4.57 1.09
N PHE A 218 -3.85 5.86 1.38
CA PHE A 218 -3.46 6.90 0.44
C PHE A 218 -2.21 7.62 0.92
N VAL A 219 -1.17 7.68 0.08
CA VAL A 219 0.09 8.40 0.36
C VAL A 219 0.26 9.51 -0.66
N ASP A 220 0.39 10.73 -0.19
CA ASP A 220 0.77 11.89 -1.01
C ASP A 220 1.63 12.86 -0.20
N GLU A 221 2.41 13.69 -0.87
CA GLU A 221 3.29 14.67 -0.24
C GLU A 221 4.19 14.05 0.87
N ALA A 222 4.65 12.79 0.68
CA ALA A 222 5.60 12.13 1.57
C ALA A 222 7.03 12.31 1.05
N TYR A 223 7.80 13.22 1.66
CA TYR A 223 9.06 13.70 1.12
C TYR A 223 10.31 13.00 1.65
N ASP A 224 10.17 11.99 2.51
CA ASP A 224 11.28 11.22 3.07
C ASP A 224 10.80 9.84 3.55
N CYS A 225 11.04 8.84 2.75
CA CYS A 225 10.95 7.41 3.08
C CYS A 225 9.70 6.98 3.89
N CYS A 226 8.50 7.16 3.36
CA CYS A 226 7.31 6.53 3.93
C CYS A 226 7.46 5.00 3.94
N ARG A 227 7.13 4.34 5.05
CA ARG A 227 7.29 2.89 5.27
C ARG A 227 5.95 2.23 5.53
N LEU A 228 5.67 1.19 4.74
CA LEU A 228 4.56 0.27 4.94
C LEU A 228 5.16 -1.12 5.15
N GLU A 229 4.83 -1.78 6.26
CA GLU A 229 5.33 -3.11 6.57
C GLU A 229 4.21 -3.98 7.13
N ASN A 230 3.97 -5.12 6.48
CA ASN A 230 2.94 -6.06 6.90
C ASN A 230 1.57 -5.38 7.04
N VAL A 231 1.13 -4.70 5.96
CA VAL A 231 -0.21 -4.10 5.87
C VAL A 231 -1.09 -5.01 5.03
N HIS A 232 -2.20 -5.46 5.60
CA HIS A 232 -3.01 -6.54 5.06
C HIS A 232 -4.49 -6.15 4.98
N TRP A 233 -4.95 -5.78 3.80
CA TRP A 233 -6.35 -5.48 3.50
C TRP A 233 -7.04 -6.73 2.95
N ASN A 234 -7.98 -7.27 3.71
CA ASN A 234 -8.67 -8.52 3.38
C ASN A 234 -10.13 -8.44 3.87
N PRO A 235 -11.07 -9.20 3.30
CA PRO A 235 -12.47 -9.16 3.72
C PRO A 235 -12.68 -9.79 5.12
N TYR A 236 -12.10 -9.16 6.14
CA TYR A 236 -12.21 -9.59 7.52
C TYR A 236 -13.60 -9.38 8.12
N TRP A 237 -14.31 -8.34 7.67
CA TRP A 237 -15.64 -8.01 8.17
C TRP A 237 -16.75 -8.63 7.35
N THR A 238 -16.64 -8.63 6.01
CA THR A 238 -17.67 -9.16 5.12
C THR A 238 -17.07 -9.69 3.81
N TYR A 239 -17.54 -10.86 3.37
CA TYR A 239 -17.17 -11.51 2.12
C TYR A 239 -18.37 -12.16 1.47
N GLU A 240 -18.40 -12.25 0.13
CA GLU A 240 -19.50 -12.82 -0.66
C GLU A 240 -20.89 -12.17 -0.40
N THR A 241 -20.87 -10.90 -0.04
CA THR A 241 -22.07 -10.09 0.16
C THR A 241 -22.21 -9.03 -0.93
N PRO A 242 -23.38 -8.39 -1.08
CA PRO A 242 -23.53 -7.26 -2.00
C PRO A 242 -22.51 -6.13 -1.71
N LEU A 243 -22.17 -5.90 -0.45
CA LEU A 243 -21.18 -4.89 -0.07
C LEU A 243 -19.76 -5.29 -0.47
N SER A 244 -19.37 -6.55 -0.32
CA SER A 244 -18.06 -6.99 -0.78
C SER A 244 -17.94 -6.94 -2.32
N ARG A 245 -19.03 -7.14 -3.04
CA ARG A 245 -19.07 -6.90 -4.50
C ARG A 245 -18.92 -5.41 -4.81
N TRP A 246 -19.59 -4.53 -4.09
CA TRP A 246 -19.40 -3.09 -4.24
C TRP A 246 -17.94 -2.67 -4.00
N GLN A 247 -17.28 -3.24 -2.99
CA GLN A 247 -15.86 -3.00 -2.72
C GLN A 247 -14.98 -3.46 -3.90
N LEU A 248 -15.26 -4.63 -4.47
CA LEU A 248 -14.56 -5.12 -5.66
C LEU A 248 -14.74 -4.19 -6.86
N ASP A 249 -15.88 -3.54 -7.01
CA ASP A 249 -16.17 -2.66 -8.14
C ASP A 249 -15.69 -1.21 -7.92
N ASN A 250 -15.39 -0.77 -6.68
CA ASN A 250 -15.14 0.62 -6.35
C ASN A 250 -13.93 0.86 -5.43
N GLY A 251 -13.46 -0.17 -4.74
CA GLY A 251 -12.43 -0.03 -3.72
C GLY A 251 -11.01 0.04 -4.30
N VAL A 252 -10.12 0.74 -3.61
CA VAL A 252 -8.68 0.79 -3.94
C VAL A 252 -7.87 0.45 -2.69
N GLY A 253 -7.04 -0.61 -2.77
CA GLY A 253 -6.25 -1.05 -1.61
C GLY A 253 -5.20 -0.02 -1.20
N PHE A 254 -4.35 0.38 -2.15
CA PHE A 254 -3.25 1.32 -1.92
C PHE A 254 -3.19 2.36 -3.04
N VAL A 255 -3.12 3.64 -2.69
CA VAL A 255 -2.96 4.74 -3.64
C VAL A 255 -1.68 5.50 -3.32
N PHE A 256 -0.84 5.72 -4.33
CA PHE A 256 0.41 6.46 -4.22
C PHE A 256 0.42 7.66 -5.17
N GLY A 257 0.39 8.86 -4.60
CA GLY A 257 0.69 10.14 -5.24
C GLY A 257 2.18 10.44 -5.12
N ARG A 258 2.56 11.64 -4.68
CA ARG A 258 3.97 11.98 -4.46
C ARG A 258 4.50 11.27 -3.20
N THR A 259 5.47 10.38 -3.39
CA THR A 259 6.25 9.81 -2.29
C THR A 259 7.69 9.62 -2.70
N ASP A 260 8.63 10.13 -1.91
CA ASP A 260 10.05 10.07 -2.16
C ASP A 260 10.66 8.87 -1.43
N GLY A 261 11.03 7.83 -2.19
CA GLY A 261 11.62 6.63 -1.64
C GLY A 261 10.61 5.81 -0.81
N GLN A 262 9.42 5.54 -1.37
CA GLN A 262 8.47 4.62 -0.74
C GLN A 262 9.11 3.26 -0.45
N PHE A 263 8.94 2.76 0.77
CA PHE A 263 9.21 1.36 1.10
C PHE A 263 7.92 0.66 1.46
N ALA A 264 7.57 -0.39 0.72
CA ALA A 264 6.48 -1.30 1.03
C ALA A 264 7.03 -2.71 1.13
N LEU A 265 6.85 -3.36 2.28
CA LEU A 265 7.31 -4.71 2.57
C LEU A 265 6.15 -5.57 3.04
N ASN A 266 5.95 -6.71 2.36
CA ASN A 266 4.91 -7.70 2.71
C ASN A 266 3.52 -7.05 2.85
N THR A 267 3.12 -6.27 1.85
CA THR A 267 1.78 -5.70 1.78
C THR A 267 0.87 -6.59 0.95
N PHE A 268 -0.41 -6.63 1.33
CA PHE A 268 -1.41 -7.47 0.67
C PHE A 268 -2.75 -6.77 0.56
N CYS A 269 -3.46 -7.00 -0.53
CA CYS A 269 -4.87 -6.65 -0.63
C CYS A 269 -5.65 -7.70 -1.45
N PHE A 270 -6.91 -7.88 -1.06
CA PHE A 270 -7.83 -8.82 -1.66
C PHE A 270 -9.21 -8.18 -1.84
N ASN A 271 -9.85 -8.39 -2.99
CA ASN A 271 -11.21 -7.95 -3.27
C ASN A 271 -11.37 -6.43 -3.42
N TYR A 272 -10.53 -5.82 -4.29
CA TYR A 272 -10.60 -4.40 -4.65
C TYR A 272 -10.73 -4.22 -6.17
N ASP A 273 -11.26 -3.09 -6.62
CA ASP A 273 -11.17 -2.72 -8.03
C ASP A 273 -9.71 -2.59 -8.45
N ILE A 274 -8.92 -1.84 -7.64
CA ILE A 274 -7.48 -1.69 -7.87
C ILE A 274 -6.71 -2.04 -6.61
N GLY A 275 -5.75 -2.96 -6.72
CA GLY A 275 -4.86 -3.31 -5.61
C GLY A 275 -3.90 -2.17 -5.28
N TYR A 276 -3.00 -1.86 -6.20
CA TYR A 276 -2.00 -0.78 -6.07
C TYR A 276 -2.18 0.23 -7.19
N LYS A 277 -2.52 1.47 -6.86
CA LYS A 277 -2.73 2.56 -7.81
C LYS A 277 -1.67 3.64 -7.68
N PHE A 278 -1.02 3.99 -8.78
CA PHE A 278 -0.02 5.06 -8.85
C PHE A 278 -0.55 6.20 -9.71
N ILE A 279 -0.57 7.39 -9.13
CA ILE A 279 -1.12 8.59 -9.76
C ILE A 279 -0.13 9.75 -9.69
N ARG A 280 -0.29 10.72 -10.57
CA ARG A 280 0.36 12.02 -10.43
C ARG A 280 -0.59 13.00 -9.76
N THR A 281 -0.15 13.58 -8.65
CA THR A 281 -0.84 14.68 -7.98
C THR A 281 -0.19 16.04 -8.37
N LYS A 282 -0.67 17.11 -7.74
CA LYS A 282 -0.02 18.42 -7.86
C LYS A 282 1.41 18.43 -7.29
N ALA A 283 1.66 17.58 -6.28
CA ALA A 283 2.96 17.45 -5.63
C ALA A 283 3.96 16.64 -6.47
N GLY A 284 3.49 15.76 -7.34
CA GLY A 284 4.34 14.91 -8.17
C GLY A 284 3.82 13.49 -8.30
N ALA A 285 4.72 12.53 -8.48
CA ALA A 285 4.42 11.12 -8.59
C ALA A 285 5.37 10.27 -7.73
N ALA A 286 5.01 9.03 -7.46
CA ALA A 286 5.75 8.12 -6.61
C ALA A 286 6.99 7.53 -7.29
N TYR A 287 8.01 7.25 -6.47
CA TYR A 287 9.04 6.24 -6.75
C TYR A 287 9.34 5.45 -5.48
N GLY A 288 9.84 4.24 -5.61
CA GLY A 288 10.19 3.43 -4.44
C GLY A 288 10.23 1.93 -4.67
N ASN A 289 10.32 1.20 -3.56
CA ASN A 289 10.50 -0.24 -3.52
C ASN A 289 9.28 -0.93 -2.90
N PHE A 290 8.76 -1.94 -3.60
CA PHE A 290 7.60 -2.74 -3.23
C PHE A 290 8.03 -4.21 -3.21
N SER A 291 8.49 -4.70 -2.05
CA SER A 291 8.97 -6.08 -1.89
C SER A 291 7.92 -6.94 -1.21
N GLY A 292 7.58 -8.08 -1.82
CA GLY A 292 6.50 -8.93 -1.31
C GLY A 292 5.13 -8.24 -1.35
N ALA A 293 4.93 -7.31 -2.28
CA ALA A 293 3.64 -6.69 -2.52
C ALA A 293 2.75 -7.63 -3.32
N ASN A 294 1.60 -8.02 -2.76
CA ASN A 294 0.68 -8.98 -3.35
C ASN A 294 -0.72 -8.40 -3.50
N ALA A 295 -1.40 -8.77 -4.55
CA ALA A 295 -2.80 -8.41 -4.77
C ALA A 295 -3.55 -9.58 -5.41
N GLU A 296 -4.73 -9.88 -4.86
CA GLU A 296 -5.56 -10.99 -5.31
C GLU A 296 -7.01 -10.53 -5.47
N LEU A 297 -7.73 -11.15 -6.40
CA LEU A 297 -9.13 -10.85 -6.72
C LEU A 297 -9.36 -9.32 -6.88
N CYS A 298 -8.58 -8.70 -7.76
CA CYS A 298 -8.75 -7.30 -8.14
C CYS A 298 -9.11 -7.20 -9.63
N HIS A 299 -9.83 -6.16 -10.06
CA HIS A 299 -9.95 -5.91 -11.51
C HIS A 299 -8.61 -5.45 -12.10
N ALA A 300 -7.79 -4.75 -11.30
CA ALA A 300 -6.38 -4.51 -11.61
C ALA A 300 -5.52 -4.70 -10.37
N CYS A 301 -4.58 -5.65 -10.36
CA CYS A 301 -3.66 -5.80 -9.22
C CYS A 301 -2.75 -4.58 -9.07
N VAL A 302 -2.20 -4.09 -10.19
CA VAL A 302 -1.37 -2.88 -10.24
C VAL A 302 -1.84 -2.00 -11.39
N HIS A 303 -2.19 -0.74 -11.09
CA HIS A 303 -2.57 0.25 -12.07
C HIS A 303 -1.68 1.49 -11.95
N VAL A 304 -0.93 1.79 -13.00
CA VAL A 304 -0.01 2.92 -13.05
C VAL A 304 -0.51 3.95 -14.04
N ASP A 305 -1.16 5.02 -13.57
CA ASP A 305 -1.46 6.17 -14.41
C ASP A 305 -0.19 6.96 -14.75
N ASP A 306 0.64 7.21 -13.74
CA ASP A 306 1.97 7.82 -13.89
C ASP A 306 2.83 7.53 -12.65
N CYS A 307 4.13 7.38 -12.84
CA CYS A 307 5.11 7.29 -11.77
C CYS A 307 6.34 8.18 -12.08
N ASP A 308 7.20 8.37 -11.08
CA ASP A 308 8.41 9.15 -11.27
C ASP A 308 9.44 8.40 -12.14
N THR A 309 10.32 9.15 -12.80
CA THR A 309 11.40 8.61 -13.64
C THR A 309 12.42 7.78 -12.85
N TRP A 310 12.44 7.91 -11.51
CA TRP A 310 13.30 7.14 -10.62
C TRP A 310 12.82 5.71 -10.38
N ALA A 311 11.68 5.35 -10.93
CA ALA A 311 11.07 4.04 -10.97
C ALA A 311 10.28 3.60 -9.73
N ILE A 312 9.25 2.80 -9.98
CA ILE A 312 8.65 1.90 -8.99
C ILE A 312 9.15 0.47 -9.23
N LEU A 313 9.65 -0.16 -8.16
CA LEU A 313 10.37 -1.43 -8.21
C LEU A 313 9.59 -2.46 -7.41
N PHE A 314 8.94 -3.40 -8.10
CA PHE A 314 8.28 -4.55 -7.48
C PHE A 314 9.21 -5.75 -7.48
N SER A 315 9.31 -6.42 -6.33
CA SER A 315 10.10 -7.65 -6.21
C SER A 315 9.40 -8.69 -5.33
N ASN A 316 9.54 -9.97 -5.70
CA ASN A 316 9.05 -11.11 -4.91
C ASN A 316 7.55 -11.03 -4.58
N GLY A 317 6.74 -10.45 -5.44
CA GLY A 317 5.30 -10.30 -5.28
C GLY A 317 4.51 -11.35 -6.06
N GLY A 318 3.28 -11.61 -5.61
CA GLY A 318 2.29 -12.46 -6.29
C GLY A 318 1.06 -11.65 -6.69
N TYR A 319 0.63 -11.82 -7.94
CA TYR A 319 -0.54 -11.15 -8.49
C TYR A 319 -1.47 -12.21 -9.04
N ALA A 320 -2.64 -12.35 -8.42
CA ALA A 320 -3.59 -13.39 -8.75
C ALA A 320 -4.97 -12.81 -9.05
N LEU A 321 -5.58 -13.31 -10.11
CA LEU A 321 -6.95 -12.96 -10.46
C LEU A 321 -7.82 -14.20 -10.37
N LEU A 322 -9.04 -14.04 -9.88
CA LEU A 322 -9.98 -15.13 -9.67
C LEU A 322 -11.32 -14.90 -10.39
N ASP A 323 -11.54 -13.73 -10.98
CA ASP A 323 -12.80 -13.39 -11.64
C ASP A 323 -12.54 -12.64 -12.96
N PRO A 324 -12.57 -13.35 -14.13
CA PRO A 324 -12.65 -12.69 -15.44
C PRO A 324 -14.09 -12.21 -15.69
N PRO A 325 -14.40 -11.18 -16.46
CA PRO A 325 -13.82 -10.89 -17.77
C PRO A 325 -13.25 -9.48 -17.94
N ARG A 326 -12.95 -8.74 -16.90
CA ARG A 326 -12.44 -7.35 -16.99
C ARG A 326 -11.10 -7.17 -16.30
N SER A 327 -10.50 -8.26 -15.86
CA SER A 327 -9.36 -8.21 -14.97
C SER A 327 -8.03 -8.29 -15.73
N MET A 328 -7.08 -7.46 -15.29
CA MET A 328 -5.69 -7.55 -15.72
C MET A 328 -4.77 -7.31 -14.54
N MET A 329 -3.67 -8.04 -14.47
CA MET A 329 -2.78 -7.94 -13.31
C MET A 329 -1.99 -6.64 -13.30
N LEU A 330 -1.54 -6.18 -14.47
CA LEU A 330 -0.88 -4.88 -14.62
C LEU A 330 -1.53 -4.06 -15.73
N ARG A 331 -1.90 -2.83 -15.40
CA ARG A 331 -2.24 -1.80 -16.37
C ARG A 331 -1.32 -0.61 -16.24
N VAL A 332 -0.65 -0.22 -17.31
CA VAL A 332 0.14 1.01 -17.39
C VAL A 332 -0.54 1.95 -18.36
N GLY A 333 -1.04 3.04 -17.83
CA GLY A 333 -1.82 4.03 -18.58
C GLY A 333 -0.97 4.87 -19.54
N PRO A 334 -1.63 5.58 -20.47
CA PRO A 334 -0.96 6.33 -21.54
C PRO A 334 -0.15 7.53 -21.02
N ARG A 335 -0.40 7.99 -19.81
CA ARG A 335 0.31 9.14 -19.22
C ARG A 335 1.61 8.76 -18.51
N ASN A 336 1.90 7.47 -18.36
CA ASN A 336 3.08 7.03 -17.63
C ASN A 336 4.39 7.47 -18.30
N ARG A 337 5.25 8.15 -17.54
CA ARG A 337 6.56 8.63 -17.96
C ARG A 337 7.71 7.94 -17.25
N GLY A 338 7.43 7.28 -16.15
CA GLY A 338 8.44 6.64 -15.32
C GLY A 338 8.67 5.16 -15.68
N SER A 339 9.55 4.54 -14.93
CA SER A 339 9.85 3.11 -15.07
C SER A 339 9.05 2.29 -14.08
N VAL A 340 8.50 1.17 -14.56
CA VAL A 340 7.79 0.16 -13.76
C VAL A 340 8.52 -1.16 -13.92
N ARG A 341 9.05 -1.71 -12.84
CA ARG A 341 9.88 -2.91 -12.92
C ARG A 341 9.39 -4.00 -11.99
N PHE A 342 9.28 -5.21 -12.53
CA PHE A 342 8.96 -6.42 -11.78
C PHE A 342 10.13 -7.40 -11.84
N SER A 343 10.54 -7.92 -10.69
CA SER A 343 11.63 -8.88 -10.57
C SER A 343 11.22 -10.03 -9.64
N ASN A 344 11.40 -11.27 -10.10
CA ASN A 344 11.03 -12.49 -9.35
C ASN A 344 9.56 -12.49 -8.89
N CYS A 345 8.65 -11.99 -9.72
CA CYS A 345 7.22 -11.92 -9.42
C CYS A 345 6.45 -13.03 -10.15
N ALA A 346 5.32 -13.44 -9.55
CA ALA A 346 4.40 -14.40 -10.16
C ALA A 346 3.09 -13.72 -10.56
N PHE A 347 2.63 -13.99 -11.78
CA PHE A 347 1.37 -13.53 -12.35
C PHE A 347 0.56 -14.76 -12.75
N TRP A 348 -0.55 -15.03 -12.07
CA TRP A 348 -1.31 -16.25 -12.29
C TRP A 348 -2.80 -16.08 -12.01
N GLY A 349 -3.58 -16.98 -12.57
CA GLY A 349 -5.03 -17.02 -12.41
C GLY A 349 -5.79 -16.59 -13.65
N PRO A 350 -7.07 -16.94 -13.74
CA PRO A 350 -7.90 -16.64 -14.91
C PRO A 350 -8.01 -15.12 -15.11
N THR A 351 -7.43 -14.66 -16.21
CA THR A 351 -7.43 -13.24 -16.60
C THR A 351 -7.46 -13.10 -18.12
N ASP A 352 -7.92 -11.96 -18.63
CA ASP A 352 -7.85 -11.69 -20.07
C ASP A 352 -6.40 -11.49 -20.53
N ARG A 353 -5.59 -10.84 -19.71
CA ARG A 353 -4.14 -10.69 -19.91
C ARG A 353 -3.42 -10.34 -18.62
N CYS A 354 -2.15 -10.70 -18.52
CA CYS A 354 -1.34 -10.31 -17.37
C CYS A 354 -0.97 -8.83 -17.40
N ALA A 355 -0.59 -8.30 -18.56
CA ALA A 355 -0.17 -6.88 -18.63
C ALA A 355 -0.63 -6.18 -19.91
N LEU A 356 -1.08 -4.92 -19.74
CA LEU A 356 -1.35 -3.96 -20.81
C LEU A 356 -0.56 -2.67 -20.55
N ILE A 357 0.30 -2.29 -21.52
CA ILE A 357 0.99 -1.01 -21.58
C ILE A 357 0.34 -0.20 -22.69
N GLU A 358 -0.35 0.90 -22.34
CA GLU A 358 -1.14 1.68 -23.29
C GLU A 358 -0.27 2.54 -24.22
N GLY A 359 -0.82 2.88 -25.40
CA GLY A 359 -0.07 3.36 -26.55
C GLY A 359 0.72 4.66 -26.38
N ASP A 360 0.20 5.63 -25.62
CA ASP A 360 0.87 6.95 -25.45
C ASP A 360 1.88 6.98 -24.30
N SER A 361 2.05 5.89 -23.57
CA SER A 361 3.09 5.76 -22.54
C SER A 361 4.47 5.99 -23.15
N ILE A 362 5.32 6.78 -22.47
CA ILE A 362 6.72 6.98 -22.87
C ILE A 362 7.70 6.35 -21.88
N GLY A 363 7.20 5.82 -20.78
CA GLY A 363 7.98 5.16 -19.75
C GLY A 363 8.49 3.78 -20.18
N MET A 364 9.16 3.11 -19.27
CA MET A 364 9.68 1.76 -19.47
C MET A 364 8.96 0.78 -18.55
N VAL A 365 8.59 -0.37 -19.08
CA VAL A 365 8.14 -1.52 -18.27
C VAL A 365 9.14 -2.66 -18.40
N ALA A 366 9.49 -3.29 -17.28
CA ALA A 366 10.42 -4.42 -17.29
C ALA A 366 9.90 -5.59 -16.46
N PHE A 367 10.05 -6.79 -17.01
CA PHE A 367 9.84 -8.06 -16.32
C PHE A 367 11.15 -8.85 -16.36
N ALA A 368 11.69 -9.20 -15.19
CA ALA A 368 12.90 -9.99 -15.07
C ALA A 368 12.65 -11.18 -14.13
N ASN A 369 12.93 -12.39 -14.61
CA ASN A 369 12.75 -13.63 -13.86
C ASN A 369 11.34 -13.79 -13.27
N CYS A 370 10.31 -13.39 -14.02
CA CYS A 370 8.92 -13.49 -13.61
C CYS A 370 8.28 -14.76 -14.20
N THR A 371 7.26 -15.27 -13.51
CA THR A 371 6.44 -16.40 -14.02
C THR A 371 5.06 -15.90 -14.40
N PHE A 372 4.54 -16.36 -15.56
CA PHE A 372 3.22 -16.06 -16.07
C PHE A 372 2.44 -17.36 -16.33
N ALA A 373 1.22 -17.45 -15.78
CA ALA A 373 0.37 -18.62 -15.91
C ALA A 373 -1.13 -18.25 -15.99
N GLU A 374 -1.93 -19.12 -16.64
CA GLU A 374 -3.39 -19.11 -16.65
C GLU A 374 -4.05 -17.90 -17.33
N TRP A 375 -3.38 -17.31 -18.32
CA TRP A 375 -3.96 -16.27 -19.18
C TRP A 375 -4.30 -16.83 -20.58
N PRO A 376 -5.17 -16.26 -21.37
CA PRO A 376 -6.47 -15.74 -21.03
C PRO A 376 -7.40 -16.92 -20.69
N GLU A 377 -8.05 -16.89 -19.57
CA GLU A 377 -9.05 -17.87 -19.22
C GLU A 377 -10.42 -17.22 -19.02
N ASN A 378 -11.01 -16.79 -20.11
CA ASN A 378 -12.40 -16.37 -20.09
C ASN A 378 -13.31 -17.60 -20.05
N ARG A 379 -13.75 -18.01 -18.87
CA ARG A 379 -14.65 -19.16 -18.67
C ARG A 379 -16.00 -19.02 -19.39
N ALA A 380 -16.40 -17.81 -19.71
CA ALA A 380 -17.64 -17.53 -20.45
C ALA A 380 -17.51 -17.73 -21.96
N MET A 381 -16.28 -17.95 -22.49
CA MET A 381 -16.07 -18.15 -23.92
C MET A 381 -16.03 -19.63 -24.29
N PRO A 382 -16.59 -20.02 -25.47
CA PRO A 382 -16.42 -21.37 -26.01
C PRO A 382 -14.94 -21.75 -26.12
N GLN A 383 -14.61 -22.97 -25.76
CA GLN A 383 -13.23 -23.49 -25.68
C GLN A 383 -12.43 -23.32 -26.97
N ASP A 384 -13.10 -23.40 -28.13
CA ASP A 384 -12.53 -23.23 -29.48
C ASP A 384 -12.18 -21.76 -29.80
N GLN A 385 -12.72 -20.78 -29.07
CA GLN A 385 -12.44 -19.35 -29.25
C GLN A 385 -11.41 -18.78 -28.25
N ARG A 386 -11.11 -19.51 -27.20
CA ARG A 386 -10.13 -19.12 -26.17
C ARG A 386 -8.72 -18.89 -26.71
N TRP A 387 -8.38 -19.49 -27.82
CA TRP A 387 -7.07 -19.44 -28.49
C TRP A 387 -6.80 -18.15 -29.28
N LYS A 388 -7.82 -17.41 -29.65
CA LYS A 388 -7.70 -16.32 -30.63
C LYS A 388 -7.47 -14.95 -30.00
N ARG A 389 -7.41 -14.87 -28.69
CA ARG A 389 -7.40 -13.58 -28.00
C ARG A 389 -6.19 -13.38 -27.14
N ASP A 390 -5.88 -12.15 -27.06
CA ASP A 390 -4.97 -11.37 -26.22
C ASP A 390 -3.71 -12.09 -25.71
N PRO A 391 -2.55 -11.58 -26.09
CA PRO A 391 -1.29 -12.06 -25.56
C PRO A 391 -1.26 -11.83 -24.03
N CYS A 392 -0.42 -12.62 -23.35
CA CYS A 392 -0.14 -12.44 -21.94
C CYS A 392 0.29 -10.99 -21.64
N ILE A 393 1.18 -10.45 -22.45
CA ILE A 393 1.67 -9.08 -22.35
C ILE A 393 1.42 -8.35 -23.67
N ALA A 394 0.63 -7.27 -23.64
CA ALA A 394 0.45 -6.36 -24.75
C ALA A 394 1.17 -5.03 -24.47
N ALA A 395 2.22 -4.73 -25.22
CA ALA A 395 2.95 -3.48 -25.15
C ALA A 395 2.64 -2.63 -26.37
N LEU A 396 1.89 -1.54 -26.18
CA LEU A 396 1.43 -0.66 -27.25
C LEU A 396 2.23 0.65 -27.30
N GLY A 397 2.87 1.07 -26.19
CA GLY A 397 3.68 2.28 -26.09
C GLY A 397 4.82 2.16 -25.11
N GLY A 398 5.64 3.18 -25.01
CA GLY A 398 6.82 3.20 -24.16
C GLY A 398 7.93 2.29 -24.65
N SER A 399 8.64 1.69 -23.72
CA SER A 399 9.67 0.67 -23.99
C SER A 399 9.46 -0.54 -23.08
N ILE A 400 9.82 -1.74 -23.55
CA ILE A 400 9.63 -2.96 -22.78
C ILE A 400 10.89 -3.83 -22.75
N LEU A 401 11.18 -4.39 -21.56
CA LEU A 401 12.17 -5.46 -21.37
C LEU A 401 11.49 -6.67 -20.76
N ILE A 402 11.62 -7.84 -21.39
CA ILE A 402 11.15 -9.14 -20.86
C ILE A 402 12.32 -10.11 -20.95
N GLN A 403 12.87 -10.48 -19.80
CA GLN A 403 14.10 -11.28 -19.75
C GLN A 403 14.07 -12.33 -18.64
N GLY A 404 14.48 -13.55 -18.94
CA GLY A 404 14.59 -14.64 -17.99
C GLY A 404 13.25 -15.11 -17.43
N CYS A 405 12.14 -14.77 -18.10
CA CYS A 405 10.79 -15.09 -17.64
C CYS A 405 10.33 -16.46 -18.10
N GLU A 406 9.40 -17.05 -17.35
CA GLU A 406 8.74 -18.31 -17.66
C GLU A 406 7.28 -18.05 -18.06
N PHE A 407 6.87 -18.54 -19.23
CA PHE A 407 5.48 -18.52 -19.71
C PHE A 407 4.94 -19.95 -19.76
N ARG A 408 3.98 -20.27 -18.89
CA ARG A 408 3.57 -21.65 -18.61
C ARG A 408 2.45 -22.17 -19.52
N ASP A 409 1.73 -21.31 -20.23
CA ASP A 409 0.59 -21.71 -21.03
C ASP A 409 0.86 -21.70 -22.53
N HIS A 410 0.19 -22.63 -23.26
CA HIS A 410 0.20 -22.69 -24.71
C HIS A 410 -0.74 -21.64 -25.31
N LYS A 411 -0.33 -20.36 -25.23
CA LYS A 411 -1.13 -19.20 -25.64
C LYS A 411 -0.17 -18.09 -26.11
N PRO A 412 -0.62 -17.09 -26.89
CA PRO A 412 0.23 -15.97 -27.28
C PRO A 412 0.89 -15.33 -26.05
N GLN A 413 2.22 -15.18 -26.07
CA GLN A 413 2.95 -14.63 -24.93
C GLN A 413 3.07 -13.13 -24.99
N VAL A 414 3.54 -12.56 -26.10
CA VAL A 414 3.87 -11.13 -26.18
C VAL A 414 3.40 -10.53 -27.51
N TYR A 415 2.75 -9.38 -27.41
CA TYR A 415 2.48 -8.51 -28.56
C TYR A 415 3.21 -7.18 -28.41
N LEU A 416 3.97 -6.83 -29.44
CA LEU A 416 4.71 -5.57 -29.55
C LEU A 416 4.04 -4.67 -30.59
N GLY A 417 3.34 -3.65 -30.15
CA GLY A 417 2.57 -2.75 -30.99
C GLY A 417 3.43 -1.79 -31.85
N PRO A 418 2.80 -1.17 -32.87
CA PRO A 418 3.53 -0.35 -33.86
C PRO A 418 4.17 0.92 -33.30
N ASP A 419 3.66 1.46 -32.21
CA ASP A 419 4.13 2.73 -31.63
C ASP A 419 5.06 2.53 -30.43
N LEU A 420 5.44 1.28 -30.14
CA LEU A 420 6.42 0.95 -29.13
C LEU A 420 7.81 1.52 -29.53
N ARG A 421 8.47 2.19 -28.59
CA ARG A 421 9.73 2.90 -28.81
C ARG A 421 10.95 1.99 -28.81
N GLY A 422 10.89 0.86 -28.11
CA GLY A 422 11.96 -0.13 -28.05
C GLY A 422 11.50 -1.38 -27.30
N ALA A 423 12.02 -2.53 -27.70
CA ALA A 423 11.72 -3.79 -27.07
C ALA A 423 12.94 -4.71 -27.02
N ILE A 424 13.11 -5.36 -25.88
CA ILE A 424 14.02 -6.50 -25.71
C ILE A 424 13.21 -7.64 -25.10
N VAL A 425 13.11 -8.76 -25.84
CA VAL A 425 12.46 -9.99 -25.36
C VAL A 425 13.44 -11.13 -25.57
N SER A 426 14.14 -11.54 -24.48
CA SER A 426 15.24 -12.48 -24.63
C SER A 426 15.39 -13.43 -23.43
N ASN A 427 15.97 -14.59 -23.69
CA ASN A 427 16.30 -15.59 -22.67
C ASN A 427 15.10 -16.06 -21.84
N ASN A 428 13.91 -16.11 -22.44
CA ASN A 428 12.69 -16.56 -21.79
C ASN A 428 12.44 -18.03 -22.11
N ILE A 429 11.74 -18.72 -21.21
CA ILE A 429 11.27 -20.10 -21.37
C ILE A 429 9.77 -20.08 -21.62
N MET A 430 9.33 -20.62 -22.75
CA MET A 430 7.93 -20.83 -23.09
C MET A 430 7.64 -22.33 -23.05
N HIS A 431 6.66 -22.76 -22.27
CA HIS A 431 6.29 -24.18 -22.14
C HIS A 431 5.57 -24.72 -23.36
N TRP A 432 5.77 -24.11 -24.53
CA TRP A 432 5.26 -24.53 -25.86
C TRP A 432 6.04 -23.74 -26.90
N ALA A 433 5.48 -23.64 -28.12
CA ALA A 433 6.10 -22.81 -29.14
C ALA A 433 6.19 -21.35 -28.73
N VAL A 434 7.26 -20.68 -29.13
CA VAL A 434 7.41 -19.23 -28.97
C VAL A 434 6.40 -18.50 -29.86
N ASP A 435 5.46 -17.75 -29.27
CA ASP A 435 4.49 -16.91 -29.97
C ASP A 435 4.65 -15.45 -29.50
N ILE A 436 5.59 -14.76 -30.14
CA ILE A 436 5.87 -13.34 -29.95
C ILE A 436 5.56 -12.63 -31.26
N ARG A 437 4.59 -11.71 -31.24
CA ARG A 437 4.17 -10.94 -32.40
C ARG A 437 4.67 -9.52 -32.32
N SER A 438 5.29 -9.02 -33.39
CA SER A 438 5.78 -7.66 -33.44
C SER A 438 5.25 -6.96 -34.68
N GLU A 439 4.63 -5.80 -34.46
CA GLU A 439 4.26 -4.83 -35.49
C GLU A 439 5.06 -3.52 -35.35
N MET A 440 6.14 -3.55 -34.60
CA MET A 440 6.96 -2.38 -34.34
C MET A 440 7.53 -1.77 -35.61
N LYS A 441 7.45 -0.44 -35.71
CA LYS A 441 8.15 0.37 -36.72
C LYS A 441 9.63 0.57 -36.36
N GLN A 442 9.96 0.43 -35.10
CA GLN A 442 11.32 0.58 -34.55
C GLN A 442 11.98 -0.80 -34.38
N GLN A 443 13.26 -0.82 -34.09
CA GLN A 443 14.01 -2.04 -33.88
C GLN A 443 13.59 -2.75 -32.59
N ALA A 444 13.25 -4.03 -32.68
CA ALA A 444 13.08 -4.94 -31.55
C ALA A 444 14.24 -5.95 -31.53
N ILE A 445 14.68 -6.30 -30.32
CA ILE A 445 15.57 -7.43 -30.08
C ILE A 445 14.73 -8.58 -29.53
N VAL A 446 14.41 -9.55 -30.38
CA VAL A 446 13.69 -10.77 -29.98
C VAL A 446 14.61 -11.95 -30.31
N LYS A 447 15.25 -12.55 -29.28
CA LYS A 447 16.23 -13.60 -29.49
C LYS A 447 16.40 -14.48 -28.27
N ASP A 448 16.99 -15.65 -28.49
CA ASP A 448 17.39 -16.57 -27.43
C ASP A 448 16.22 -16.99 -26.51
N ASN A 449 14.99 -17.02 -27.04
CA ASN A 449 13.82 -17.51 -26.33
C ASN A 449 13.63 -19.01 -26.66
N LEU A 450 13.49 -19.84 -25.63
CA LEU A 450 13.37 -21.27 -25.73
C LEU A 450 11.92 -21.73 -25.65
N GLY A 451 11.40 -22.32 -26.72
CA GLY A 451 10.15 -23.08 -26.69
C GLY A 451 10.39 -24.52 -26.24
N LEU A 452 9.72 -24.97 -25.22
CA LEU A 452 9.77 -26.36 -24.76
C LEU A 452 8.72 -27.19 -25.50
N PRO A 453 9.02 -28.46 -25.88
CA PRO A 453 7.99 -29.36 -26.39
C PRO A 453 6.94 -29.59 -25.27
N PRO A 454 5.69 -29.95 -25.66
CA PRO A 454 4.69 -30.38 -24.71
C PRO A 454 5.25 -31.51 -23.86
N ALA A 455 5.13 -31.36 -22.52
CA ALA A 455 5.46 -32.47 -21.62
C ALA A 455 4.61 -33.67 -22.08
N ASN A 456 5.24 -34.82 -22.39
CA ASN A 456 4.53 -36.02 -22.73
C ASN A 456 3.49 -36.24 -21.61
N GLN A 457 2.21 -36.20 -22.00
CA GLN A 457 1.17 -36.69 -21.11
C GLN A 457 1.57 -38.13 -20.82
N GLU A 458 2.00 -38.42 -19.59
CA GLU A 458 2.18 -39.78 -19.13
C GLU A 458 0.92 -40.52 -19.51
N LYS A 459 1.09 -41.51 -20.36
CA LYS A 459 0.02 -42.44 -20.70
C LYS A 459 -0.55 -42.88 -19.34
N LYS A 460 -1.77 -42.44 -19.01
CA LYS A 460 -2.51 -43.07 -17.94
C LYS A 460 -2.51 -44.54 -18.27
N SER A 461 -1.71 -45.30 -17.55
CA SER A 461 -1.74 -46.75 -17.55
C SER A 461 -3.17 -47.14 -17.25
N THR A 462 -3.89 -47.55 -18.24
CA THR A 462 -5.03 -48.42 -18.06
C THR A 462 -4.47 -49.71 -17.50
N ALA A 463 -4.36 -49.82 -16.21
CA ALA A 463 -4.25 -51.09 -15.51
C ALA A 463 -5.67 -51.50 -15.15
N ASP A 464 -6.03 -52.60 -15.70
CA ASP A 464 -7.25 -53.40 -15.53
C ASP A 464 -7.65 -53.59 -14.06
#